data_43cbc5a4623ab5678d160e6c8b54d5a6
#
_entry.id   43cbc5a4623ab5678d160e6c8b54d5a6
#
_cell.length_a   1.000
_cell.length_b   1.000
_cell.length_c   1.000
_cell.angle_alpha   90.00
_cell.angle_beta   90.00
_cell.angle_gamma   90.00
#
_symmetry.space_group_name_H-M   'P 1'
#
loop_
_entity.id
_entity.type
_entity.pdbx_description
1 polymer ?
#
loop_
_entity_poly.entity_id
_entity_poly.type
_entity_poly.pdbx_seq_one_letter_code
_entity_poly.pdbx_strand_id
1 'polypeptide(L)'
;YRYADYGYGTYLTYQYTVKFGNVSATAYCVQPSKPGPGTGTYTINKVGDGKALAKVCYYGTKASGDDGFFTEENGYGNLSAGARFILVHLAASYANGSSDAFSGANTTAQNLAKKLYNYCISQPDIPDVAMSFSDADVTAYVDGNSQRTKEITFKADELQSITMKLPSGVKLHNVTTGKTSKAGEAVEISGGTKFYLSAPLT
;
A
#
# COMPACT_ATOMS: atom_id res chain seq x y z
N TYR A 1 -6.98 6.21 19.14
CA TYR A 1 -6.52 7.56 19.52
C TYR A 1 -7.74 8.44 19.85
N ARG A 2 -7.78 8.98 21.06
CA ARG A 2 -8.78 9.99 21.44
C ARG A 2 -8.25 11.37 21.07
N TYR A 3 -9.04 12.16 20.36
CA TYR A 3 -8.65 13.52 19.98
C TYR A 3 -8.38 14.42 21.18
N ALA A 4 -9.12 14.20 22.28
CA ALA A 4 -8.95 14.95 23.52
C ALA A 4 -7.56 14.82 24.13
N ASP A 5 -6.93 13.67 24.02
CA ASP A 5 -5.58 13.40 24.55
C ASP A 5 -4.49 14.25 23.85
N TYR A 6 -4.82 14.83 22.70
CA TYR A 6 -3.93 15.66 21.87
C TYR A 6 -4.45 17.10 21.72
N GLY A 7 -5.53 17.46 22.42
CA GLY A 7 -6.15 18.78 22.30
C GLY A 7 -6.83 19.02 20.95
N TYR A 8 -7.28 17.96 20.26
CA TYR A 8 -7.82 18.04 18.89
C TYR A 8 -9.34 17.87 18.81
N GLY A 9 -10.04 17.69 19.92
CA GLY A 9 -11.49 17.58 19.95
C GLY A 9 -12.01 16.41 20.77
N THR A 10 -13.16 15.85 20.41
CA THR A 10 -13.87 14.83 21.20
C THR A 10 -14.01 13.47 20.53
N TYR A 11 -13.56 13.32 19.29
CA TYR A 11 -13.71 12.08 18.52
C TYR A 11 -12.71 11.01 18.97
N LEU A 12 -13.04 9.75 18.65
CA LEU A 12 -12.18 8.61 18.82
C LEU A 12 -11.95 7.92 17.46
N THR A 13 -10.70 7.80 17.04
CA THR A 13 -10.34 7.04 15.85
C THR A 13 -9.48 5.84 16.18
N TYR A 14 -9.48 4.84 15.31
CA TYR A 14 -8.69 3.63 15.45
C TYR A 14 -7.63 3.56 14.35
N GLN A 15 -6.47 3.03 14.70
CA GLN A 15 -5.47 2.61 13.72
C GLN A 15 -5.77 1.17 13.34
N TYR A 16 -5.97 0.94 12.06
CA TYR A 16 -6.15 -0.41 11.51
C TYR A 16 -4.85 -0.90 10.92
N THR A 17 -4.58 -2.18 11.11
CA THR A 17 -3.50 -2.87 10.40
C THR A 17 -4.13 -3.79 9.36
N VAL A 18 -3.78 -3.59 8.11
CA VAL A 18 -4.16 -4.48 7.00
C VAL A 18 -2.96 -5.34 6.61
N LYS A 19 -3.23 -6.58 6.25
CA LYS A 19 -2.21 -7.52 5.80
C LYS A 19 -2.50 -7.97 4.38
N PHE A 20 -1.48 -7.90 3.53
CA PHE A 20 -1.49 -8.41 2.16
C PHE A 20 -0.34 -9.41 2.04
N GLY A 21 -0.66 -10.70 2.05
CA GLY A 21 0.37 -11.73 2.12
C GLY A 21 1.26 -11.55 3.37
N ASN A 22 2.53 -11.28 3.17
CA ASN A 22 3.52 -11.08 4.25
C ASN A 22 3.71 -9.61 4.64
N VAL A 23 3.06 -8.68 3.95
CA VAL A 23 3.22 -7.24 4.20
C VAL A 23 2.10 -6.72 5.08
N SER A 24 2.44 -5.86 6.03
CA SER A 24 1.50 -5.17 6.89
C SER A 24 1.56 -3.67 6.64
N ALA A 25 0.41 -3.03 6.54
CA ALA A 25 0.29 -1.60 6.35
C ALA A 25 -0.74 -0.99 7.30
N THR A 26 -0.58 0.30 7.59
CA THR A 26 -1.58 1.07 8.33
C THR A 26 -2.69 1.49 7.37
N ALA A 27 -3.94 1.30 7.80
CA ALA A 27 -5.11 1.81 7.09
C ALA A 27 -5.85 2.86 7.93
N TYR A 28 -6.44 3.82 7.23
CA TYR A 28 -7.18 4.93 7.81
C TYR A 28 -8.67 4.80 7.50
N CYS A 29 -9.52 5.07 8.50
CA CYS A 29 -10.94 5.25 8.25
C CYS A 29 -11.14 6.61 7.56
N VAL A 30 -11.77 6.63 6.40
CA VAL A 30 -12.03 7.87 5.65
C VAL A 30 -13.49 8.33 5.74
N GLN A 31 -14.34 7.59 6.46
CA GLN A 31 -15.74 7.91 6.70
C GLN A 31 -16.04 7.78 8.21
N PRO A 32 -15.71 8.81 9.02
CA PRO A 32 -15.78 8.74 10.48
C PRO A 32 -17.13 8.34 11.06
N SER A 33 -18.24 8.70 10.43
CA SER A 33 -19.59 8.35 10.91
C SER A 33 -19.96 6.88 10.71
N LYS A 34 -19.20 6.13 9.88
CA LYS A 34 -19.49 4.71 9.67
C LYS A 34 -18.78 3.84 10.70
N PRO A 35 -19.42 2.73 11.12
CA PRO A 35 -18.75 1.74 11.96
C PRO A 35 -17.45 1.26 11.30
N GLY A 36 -16.38 1.21 12.09
CA GLY A 36 -15.12 0.65 11.62
C GLY A 36 -15.22 -0.85 11.37
N PRO A 37 -14.38 -1.39 10.46
CA PRO A 37 -14.34 -2.83 10.21
C PRO A 37 -13.85 -3.57 11.47
N GLY A 38 -14.45 -4.72 11.75
CA GLY A 38 -13.93 -5.66 12.73
C GLY A 38 -12.70 -6.40 12.20
N THR A 39 -12.17 -7.33 12.99
CA THR A 39 -11.13 -8.26 12.50
C THR A 39 -11.76 -9.27 11.54
N GLY A 40 -11.18 -9.44 10.36
CA GLY A 40 -11.69 -10.35 9.34
C GLY A 40 -10.94 -10.25 8.01
N THR A 41 -11.37 -11.03 7.04
CA THR A 41 -10.89 -10.98 5.66
C THR A 41 -11.86 -10.16 4.82
N TYR A 42 -11.34 -9.21 4.08
CA TYR A 42 -12.12 -8.26 3.28
C TYR A 42 -11.65 -8.25 1.84
N THR A 43 -12.59 -8.09 0.92
CA THR A 43 -12.27 -7.81 -0.48
C THR A 43 -11.92 -6.33 -0.63
N ILE A 44 -10.80 -6.05 -1.31
CA ILE A 44 -10.37 -4.69 -1.60
C ILE A 44 -10.92 -4.27 -2.95
N ASN A 45 -11.58 -3.13 -2.97
CA ASN A 45 -12.08 -2.52 -4.20
C ASN A 45 -11.46 -1.13 -4.37
N LYS A 46 -11.02 -0.84 -5.59
CA LYS A 46 -10.58 0.51 -5.95
C LYS A 46 -11.79 1.46 -5.99
N VAL A 47 -11.70 2.59 -5.31
CA VAL A 47 -12.73 3.62 -5.29
C VAL A 47 -12.20 4.87 -6.00
N GLY A 48 -12.77 5.18 -7.17
CA GLY A 48 -12.42 6.37 -7.95
C GLY A 48 -10.94 6.40 -8.40
N ASP A 49 -10.44 7.58 -8.74
CA ASP A 49 -9.02 7.79 -9.06
C ASP A 49 -8.13 7.93 -7.81
N GLY A 50 -8.75 8.33 -6.69
CA GLY A 50 -8.11 8.40 -5.39
C GLY A 50 -6.85 9.25 -5.30
N LYS A 51 -6.53 10.07 -6.31
CA LYS A 51 -5.25 10.80 -6.40
C LYS A 51 -4.95 11.66 -5.18
N ALA A 52 -5.92 12.45 -4.73
CA ALA A 52 -5.74 13.30 -3.56
C ALA A 52 -5.53 12.47 -2.29
N LEU A 53 -6.33 11.41 -2.09
CA LEU A 53 -6.19 10.50 -0.97
C LEU A 53 -4.83 9.78 -1.00
N ALA A 54 -4.41 9.30 -2.17
CA ALA A 54 -3.11 8.66 -2.35
C ALA A 54 -1.95 9.61 -1.98
N LYS A 55 -1.99 10.89 -2.43
CA LYS A 55 -0.98 11.90 -2.04
C LYS A 55 -0.96 12.14 -0.52
N VAL A 56 -2.11 12.17 0.15
CA VAL A 56 -2.16 12.31 1.61
C VAL A 56 -1.55 11.08 2.29
N CYS A 57 -1.86 9.87 1.83
CA CYS A 57 -1.28 8.65 2.38
C CYS A 57 0.24 8.54 2.13
N TYR A 58 0.73 9.05 1.01
CA TYR A 58 2.15 8.99 0.64
C TYR A 58 2.97 10.09 1.31
N TYR A 59 2.59 11.35 1.14
CA TYR A 59 3.34 12.52 1.65
C TYR A 59 2.95 12.93 3.08
N GLY A 60 1.77 12.57 3.55
CA GLY A 60 1.31 12.81 4.91
C GLY A 60 1.82 11.79 5.93
N THR A 61 2.46 10.72 5.46
CA THR A 61 3.12 9.71 6.28
C THR A 61 4.61 9.65 5.92
N LYS A 62 5.36 8.71 6.48
CA LYS A 62 6.76 8.49 6.08
C LYS A 62 6.92 7.61 4.83
N ALA A 63 5.86 7.33 4.09
CA ALA A 63 5.92 6.48 2.90
C ALA A 63 6.75 7.11 1.77
N SER A 64 6.89 8.44 1.73
CA SER A 64 7.80 9.16 0.83
C SER A 64 9.29 9.03 1.20
N GLY A 65 9.61 8.43 2.36
CA GLY A 65 10.98 8.23 2.83
C GLY A 65 11.55 9.39 3.65
N ASP A 66 10.77 10.45 3.82
CA ASP A 66 11.15 11.63 4.64
C ASP A 66 10.06 11.95 5.68
N ASP A 67 10.31 12.93 6.55
CA ASP A 67 9.34 13.40 7.53
C ASP A 67 8.25 14.29 6.93
N GLY A 68 8.35 14.64 5.64
CA GLY A 68 7.35 15.35 4.87
C GLY A 68 6.89 16.65 5.54
N PHE A 69 5.58 16.71 5.83
CA PHE A 69 4.98 17.86 6.52
C PHE A 69 5.43 17.99 7.99
N PHE A 70 5.78 16.90 8.65
CA PHE A 70 6.04 16.86 10.10
C PHE A 70 7.51 17.11 10.42
N THR A 71 8.06 18.22 9.93
CA THR A 71 9.42 18.67 10.18
C THR A 71 9.46 19.83 11.19
N GLU A 72 10.62 20.07 11.79
CA GLU A 72 10.83 21.25 12.65
C GLU A 72 10.77 22.55 11.85
N GLU A 73 11.22 22.54 10.61
CA GLU A 73 11.14 23.66 9.69
C GLU A 73 9.69 24.11 9.46
N ASN A 74 8.77 23.17 9.33
CA ASN A 74 7.34 23.45 9.22
C ASN A 74 6.67 23.77 10.58
N GLY A 75 7.41 23.65 11.68
CA GLY A 75 6.89 23.86 13.03
C GLY A 75 6.10 22.67 13.60
N TYR A 76 6.14 21.49 12.96
CA TYR A 76 5.34 20.30 13.33
C TYR A 76 6.22 19.07 13.65
N GLY A 77 7.54 19.21 13.69
CA GLY A 77 8.48 18.13 13.96
C GLY A 77 8.28 17.48 15.34
N ASN A 78 7.88 18.26 16.33
CA ASN A 78 7.70 17.82 17.71
C ASN A 78 6.33 17.14 17.98
N LEU A 79 5.46 17.00 16.99
CA LEU A 79 4.18 16.30 17.19
C LEU A 79 4.42 14.81 17.46
N SER A 80 3.74 14.29 18.48
CA SER A 80 3.77 12.86 18.81
C SER A 80 3.19 12.01 17.67
N ALA A 81 3.54 10.73 17.64
CA ALA A 81 3.01 9.79 16.63
C ALA A 81 1.48 9.75 16.61
N GLY A 82 0.82 9.83 17.78
CA GLY A 82 -0.63 9.84 17.86
C GLY A 82 -1.24 11.13 17.30
N ALA A 83 -0.62 12.29 17.57
CA ALA A 83 -1.06 13.57 17.00
C ALA A 83 -0.93 13.56 15.47
N ARG A 84 0.20 13.09 14.94
CA ARG A 84 0.43 12.92 13.49
C ARG A 84 -0.61 11.99 12.87
N PHE A 85 -0.88 10.84 13.50
CA PHE A 85 -1.88 9.88 13.04
C PHE A 85 -3.27 10.53 12.90
N ILE A 86 -3.71 11.27 13.92
CA ILE A 86 -5.01 11.97 13.90
C ILE A 86 -5.07 12.98 12.75
N LEU A 87 -4.01 13.76 12.54
CA LEU A 87 -3.98 14.76 11.47
C LEU A 87 -4.02 14.11 10.08
N VAL A 88 -3.29 13.00 9.88
CA VAL A 88 -3.36 12.24 8.63
C VAL A 88 -4.74 11.62 8.42
N HIS A 89 -5.37 11.06 9.47
CA HIS A 89 -6.74 10.55 9.40
C HIS A 89 -7.74 11.63 8.97
N LEU A 90 -7.68 12.82 9.55
CA LEU A 90 -8.54 13.95 9.18
C LEU A 90 -8.28 14.42 7.75
N ALA A 91 -7.01 14.54 7.35
CA ALA A 91 -6.63 14.95 6.00
C ALA A 91 -7.05 13.89 4.95
N ALA A 92 -6.93 12.60 5.27
CA ALA A 92 -7.37 11.50 4.41
C ALA A 92 -8.90 11.50 4.24
N SER A 93 -9.65 11.69 5.33
CA SER A 93 -11.11 11.81 5.27
C SER A 93 -11.55 13.01 4.43
N TYR A 94 -10.85 14.13 4.55
CA TYR A 94 -11.08 15.34 3.76
C TYR A 94 -10.75 15.12 2.28
N ALA A 95 -9.61 14.49 1.99
CA ALA A 95 -9.19 14.13 0.63
C ALA A 95 -10.16 13.15 -0.06
N ASN A 96 -10.82 12.28 0.73
CA ASN A 96 -11.85 11.37 0.25
C ASN A 96 -13.18 12.08 -0.07
N GLY A 97 -13.31 13.35 0.26
CA GLY A 97 -14.56 14.12 0.08
C GLY A 97 -15.65 13.76 1.08
N SER A 98 -15.32 13.19 2.24
CA SER A 98 -16.30 12.79 3.25
C SER A 98 -16.94 14.02 3.88
N SER A 99 -18.27 14.08 3.89
CA SER A 99 -19.03 15.19 4.49
C SER A 99 -18.82 15.33 6.00
N ASP A 100 -18.40 14.26 6.65
CA ASP A 100 -18.13 14.11 8.08
C ASP A 100 -16.63 14.10 8.42
N ALA A 101 -15.76 14.46 7.47
CA ALA A 101 -14.30 14.38 7.59
C ALA A 101 -13.73 14.98 8.88
N PHE A 102 -14.39 16.00 9.42
CA PHE A 102 -13.95 16.72 10.63
C PHE A 102 -14.85 16.48 11.85
N SER A 103 -15.65 15.42 11.85
CA SER A 103 -16.51 15.07 12.98
C SER A 103 -15.72 15.01 14.28
N GLY A 104 -16.20 15.76 15.29
CA GLY A 104 -15.58 15.85 16.61
C GLY A 104 -14.22 16.50 16.68
N ALA A 105 -13.66 16.98 15.56
CA ALA A 105 -12.41 17.73 15.54
C ALA A 105 -12.66 19.21 15.83
N ASN A 106 -11.83 19.82 16.68
CA ASN A 106 -11.88 21.26 16.92
C ASN A 106 -11.24 22.06 15.76
N THR A 107 -11.41 23.38 15.80
CA THR A 107 -10.89 24.29 14.75
C THR A 107 -9.38 24.16 14.53
N THR A 108 -8.61 23.96 15.60
CA THR A 108 -7.14 23.79 15.52
C THR A 108 -6.79 22.56 14.69
N ALA A 109 -7.37 21.40 15.02
CA ALA A 109 -7.14 20.15 14.32
C ALA A 109 -7.61 20.21 12.86
N GLN A 110 -8.77 20.82 12.61
CA GLN A 110 -9.29 21.04 11.25
C GLN A 110 -8.33 21.88 10.40
N ASN A 111 -7.83 22.98 10.94
CA ASN A 111 -6.90 23.86 10.24
C ASN A 111 -5.56 23.17 9.96
N LEU A 112 -5.03 22.42 10.93
CA LEU A 112 -3.81 21.64 10.75
C LEU A 112 -3.98 20.55 9.69
N ALA A 113 -5.08 19.81 9.72
CA ALA A 113 -5.36 18.78 8.73
C ALA A 113 -5.52 19.35 7.31
N LYS A 114 -6.15 20.53 7.17
CA LYS A 114 -6.21 21.23 5.88
C LYS A 114 -4.85 21.73 5.41
N LYS A 115 -3.98 22.21 6.31
CA LYS A 115 -2.60 22.56 5.96
C LYS A 115 -1.82 21.33 5.48
N LEU A 116 -1.93 20.21 6.19
CA LEU A 116 -1.34 18.93 5.78
C LEU A 116 -1.86 18.49 4.40
N TYR A 117 -3.17 18.53 4.19
CA TYR A 117 -3.77 18.23 2.89
C TYR A 117 -3.18 19.11 1.78
N ASN A 118 -3.17 20.42 1.96
CA ASN A 118 -2.65 21.36 0.96
C ASN A 118 -1.17 21.11 0.66
N TYR A 119 -0.36 20.81 1.68
CA TYR A 119 1.03 20.39 1.51
C TYR A 119 1.11 19.15 0.63
N CYS A 120 0.36 18.09 0.94
CA CYS A 120 0.38 16.84 0.17
C CYS A 120 -0.04 17.05 -1.30
N ILE A 121 -1.06 17.88 -1.54
CA ILE A 121 -1.55 18.13 -2.91
C ILE A 121 -0.54 18.95 -3.72
N SER A 122 0.22 19.84 -3.08
CA SER A 122 1.26 20.64 -3.76
C SER A 122 2.51 19.82 -4.14
N GLN A 123 2.67 18.61 -3.57
CA GLN A 123 3.81 17.76 -3.91
C GLN A 123 3.68 17.17 -5.32
N PRO A 124 4.79 16.73 -5.95
CA PRO A 124 4.78 16.05 -7.24
C PRO A 124 3.80 14.87 -7.26
N ASP A 125 3.48 14.38 -8.45
CA ASP A 125 2.72 13.14 -8.55
C ASP A 125 3.52 11.99 -7.93
N ILE A 126 2.79 11.07 -7.26
CA ILE A 126 3.41 9.89 -6.67
C ILE A 126 4.08 9.13 -7.81
N PRO A 127 5.36 8.72 -7.65
CA PRO A 127 6.04 7.96 -8.68
C PRO A 127 5.22 6.72 -9.05
N ASP A 128 5.02 6.51 -10.35
CA ASP A 128 4.46 5.26 -10.83
C ASP A 128 5.39 4.13 -10.43
N VAL A 129 4.87 3.18 -9.68
CA VAL A 129 5.62 1.97 -9.35
C VAL A 129 5.65 1.13 -10.61
N ALA A 130 6.73 1.23 -11.36
CA ALA A 130 6.92 0.47 -12.57
C ALA A 130 6.99 -1.02 -12.22
N MET A 131 5.99 -1.78 -12.66
CA MET A 131 6.05 -3.24 -12.62
C MET A 131 6.80 -3.75 -13.86
N SER A 132 7.82 -4.56 -13.64
CA SER A 132 8.60 -5.16 -14.72
C SER A 132 9.15 -6.51 -14.28
N PHE A 133 9.62 -7.29 -15.25
CA PHE A 133 10.47 -8.46 -14.97
C PHE A 133 11.93 -8.10 -15.19
N SER A 134 12.84 -8.81 -14.50
CA SER A 134 14.28 -8.61 -14.72
C SER A 134 14.69 -8.88 -16.18
N ASP A 135 13.97 -9.79 -16.82
CA ASP A 135 14.11 -10.13 -18.23
C ASP A 135 12.72 -10.20 -18.88
N ALA A 136 12.53 -9.44 -19.97
CA ALA A 136 11.29 -9.44 -20.74
C ALA A 136 11.18 -10.67 -21.66
N ASP A 137 12.32 -11.13 -22.19
CA ASP A 137 12.43 -12.28 -23.07
C ASP A 137 13.33 -13.33 -22.45
N VAL A 138 12.78 -14.51 -22.18
CA VAL A 138 13.51 -15.61 -21.56
C VAL A 138 13.53 -16.84 -22.45
N THR A 139 14.70 -17.39 -22.67
CA THR A 139 14.88 -18.67 -23.37
C THR A 139 15.01 -19.79 -22.35
N ALA A 140 14.27 -20.88 -22.58
CA ALA A 140 14.41 -22.08 -21.78
C ALA A 140 15.65 -22.91 -22.27
N TYR A 141 16.31 -23.57 -21.36
CA TYR A 141 17.37 -24.50 -21.59
C TYR A 141 17.04 -25.85 -20.97
N VAL A 142 17.68 -26.91 -21.49
CA VAL A 142 17.48 -28.28 -20.97
C VAL A 142 18.15 -28.39 -19.60
N ASP A 143 17.44 -28.94 -18.64
CA ASP A 143 17.89 -29.22 -17.27
C ASP A 143 17.40 -30.62 -16.87
N GLY A 144 18.27 -31.64 -17.00
CA GLY A 144 17.90 -33.04 -16.80
C GLY A 144 16.82 -33.49 -17.78
N ASN A 145 15.69 -33.97 -17.26
CA ASN A 145 14.52 -34.45 -18.03
C ASN A 145 13.47 -33.35 -18.27
N SER A 146 13.82 -32.11 -18.08
CA SER A 146 12.92 -30.95 -18.27
C SER A 146 13.65 -29.81 -18.98
N GLN A 147 12.89 -28.82 -19.36
CA GLN A 147 13.42 -27.51 -19.76
C GLN A 147 13.01 -26.46 -18.72
N ARG A 148 13.90 -25.50 -18.50
CA ARG A 148 13.61 -24.39 -17.56
C ARG A 148 14.19 -23.06 -18.03
N THR A 149 13.62 -21.96 -17.52
CA THR A 149 14.21 -20.63 -17.71
C THR A 149 15.29 -20.36 -16.67
N LYS A 150 16.13 -19.34 -16.91
CA LYS A 150 16.88 -18.68 -15.83
C LYS A 150 15.94 -18.12 -14.79
N GLU A 151 16.48 -17.75 -13.65
CA GLU A 151 15.70 -17.02 -12.62
C GLU A 151 15.30 -15.65 -13.13
N ILE A 152 14.04 -15.31 -12.88
CA ILE A 152 13.41 -14.04 -13.22
C ILE A 152 12.99 -13.39 -11.92
N THR A 153 13.17 -12.08 -11.79
CA THR A 153 12.68 -11.30 -10.65
C THR A 153 11.51 -10.44 -11.11
N PHE A 154 10.39 -10.53 -10.41
CA PHE A 154 9.30 -9.56 -10.56
C PHE A 154 9.66 -8.28 -9.80
N LYS A 155 10.04 -7.25 -10.54
CA LYS A 155 10.43 -5.94 -10.01
C LYS A 155 9.16 -5.12 -9.81
N ALA A 156 8.72 -5.01 -8.57
CA ALA A 156 7.57 -4.22 -8.14
C ALA A 156 7.72 -3.97 -6.63
N ASP A 157 6.89 -3.07 -6.09
CA ASP A 157 6.74 -2.93 -4.64
C ASP A 157 6.19 -4.24 -4.04
N GLU A 158 6.58 -4.56 -2.81
CA GLU A 158 6.17 -5.80 -2.12
C GLU A 158 4.64 -5.88 -1.91
N LEU A 159 3.96 -4.73 -1.89
CA LEU A 159 2.50 -4.65 -1.79
C LEU A 159 1.79 -4.89 -3.13
N GLN A 160 2.51 -4.92 -4.23
CA GLN A 160 1.96 -5.18 -5.54
C GLN A 160 2.04 -6.65 -5.87
N SER A 161 1.01 -7.18 -6.48
CA SER A 161 0.99 -8.54 -6.98
C SER A 161 0.41 -8.59 -8.40
N ILE A 162 0.79 -9.63 -9.12
CA ILE A 162 0.19 -9.99 -10.40
C ILE A 162 -0.21 -11.46 -10.38
N THR A 163 -1.28 -11.78 -11.09
CA THR A 163 -1.65 -13.17 -11.35
C THR A 163 -1.20 -13.57 -12.75
N MET A 164 -0.29 -14.55 -12.81
CA MET A 164 0.22 -15.11 -14.06
C MET A 164 -0.56 -16.38 -14.40
N LYS A 165 -1.18 -16.42 -15.58
CA LYS A 165 -1.80 -17.64 -16.11
C LYS A 165 -0.72 -18.44 -16.85
N LEU A 166 -0.33 -19.56 -16.28
CA LEU A 166 0.69 -20.43 -16.90
C LEU A 166 0.09 -21.23 -18.06
N PRO A 167 0.87 -21.43 -19.15
CA PRO A 167 0.50 -22.37 -20.21
C PRO A 167 0.38 -23.79 -19.67
N SER A 168 -0.36 -24.65 -20.37
CA SER A 168 -0.47 -26.08 -20.06
C SER A 168 0.93 -26.71 -20.00
N GLY A 169 1.18 -27.55 -18.99
CA GLY A 169 2.47 -28.20 -18.78
C GLY A 169 3.54 -27.34 -18.09
N VAL A 170 3.37 -26.01 -18.03
CA VAL A 170 4.33 -25.10 -17.39
C VAL A 170 4.06 -24.99 -15.89
N LYS A 171 5.11 -25.07 -15.09
CA LYS A 171 5.12 -24.82 -13.63
C LYS A 171 5.95 -23.59 -13.31
N LEU A 172 5.55 -22.86 -12.28
CA LEU A 172 6.35 -21.80 -11.68
C LEU A 172 7.01 -22.31 -10.39
N HIS A 173 8.31 -22.13 -10.29
CA HIS A 173 9.07 -22.42 -9.08
C HIS A 173 9.44 -21.09 -8.42
N ASN A 174 8.78 -20.78 -7.32
CA ASN A 174 9.05 -19.57 -6.56
C ASN A 174 10.29 -19.79 -5.68
N VAL A 175 11.42 -19.21 -6.08
CA VAL A 175 12.70 -19.34 -5.38
C VAL A 175 12.67 -18.63 -4.03
N THR A 176 11.93 -17.51 -3.93
CA THR A 176 11.81 -16.73 -2.69
C THR A 176 11.10 -17.52 -1.57
N THR A 177 10.09 -18.32 -1.92
CA THR A 177 9.30 -19.07 -0.94
C THR A 177 9.57 -20.58 -0.95
N GLY A 178 10.32 -21.10 -1.94
CA GLY A 178 10.55 -22.52 -2.17
C GLY A 178 9.33 -23.29 -2.68
N LYS A 179 8.22 -22.62 -3.03
CA LYS A 179 6.99 -23.28 -3.50
C LYS A 179 6.99 -23.48 -5.00
N THR A 180 6.39 -24.58 -5.44
CA THR A 180 6.16 -24.88 -6.86
C THR A 180 4.66 -24.98 -7.14
N SER A 181 4.21 -24.34 -8.23
CA SER A 181 2.82 -24.40 -8.68
C SER A 181 2.47 -25.76 -9.32
N LYS A 182 1.18 -26.04 -9.48
CA LYS A 182 0.76 -27.06 -10.42
C LYS A 182 0.95 -26.57 -11.86
N ALA A 183 1.06 -27.51 -12.79
CA ALA A 183 1.22 -27.18 -14.21
C ALA A 183 -0.06 -26.53 -14.76
N GLY A 184 0.09 -25.41 -15.47
CA GLY A 184 -1.03 -24.68 -16.07
C GLY A 184 -1.92 -23.89 -15.08
N GLU A 185 -1.50 -23.80 -13.82
CA GLU A 185 -2.25 -23.07 -12.79
C GLU A 185 -2.05 -21.56 -12.94
N ALA A 186 -3.06 -20.79 -12.51
CA ALA A 186 -2.89 -19.35 -12.30
C ALA A 186 -2.15 -19.11 -10.97
N VAL A 187 -1.05 -18.38 -11.02
CA VAL A 187 -0.16 -18.16 -9.86
C VAL A 187 -0.06 -16.68 -9.57
N GLU A 188 -0.33 -16.30 -8.33
CA GLU A 188 -0.08 -14.95 -7.85
C GLU A 188 1.37 -14.84 -7.34
N ILE A 189 2.06 -13.79 -7.77
CA ILE A 189 3.39 -13.42 -7.27
C ILE A 189 3.39 -11.95 -6.84
N SER A 190 4.08 -11.66 -5.73
CA SER A 190 4.28 -10.30 -5.21
C SER A 190 5.59 -9.70 -5.69
N GLY A 191 5.70 -8.37 -5.60
CA GLY A 191 6.94 -7.65 -5.90
C GLY A 191 8.14 -8.24 -5.16
N GLY A 192 9.30 -8.23 -5.80
CA GLY A 192 10.52 -8.84 -5.28
C GLY A 192 10.60 -10.37 -5.44
N THR A 193 9.53 -11.05 -5.86
CA THR A 193 9.54 -12.51 -6.05
C THR A 193 10.54 -12.92 -7.13
N LYS A 194 11.45 -13.84 -6.77
CA LYS A 194 12.32 -14.56 -7.70
C LYS A 194 11.71 -15.90 -8.05
N PHE A 195 11.66 -16.23 -9.31
CA PHE A 195 11.08 -17.48 -9.79
C PHE A 195 11.74 -17.94 -11.11
N TYR A 196 11.53 -19.18 -11.46
CA TYR A 196 11.77 -19.68 -12.80
C TYR A 196 10.59 -20.54 -13.27
N LEU A 197 10.48 -20.71 -14.57
CA LEU A 197 9.48 -21.58 -15.19
C LEU A 197 10.12 -22.88 -15.63
N SER A 198 9.38 -23.99 -15.55
CA SER A 198 9.81 -25.28 -16.11
C SER A 198 8.66 -25.96 -16.84
N ALA A 199 9.04 -26.79 -17.83
CA ALA A 199 8.13 -27.64 -18.57
C ALA A 199 8.80 -28.97 -18.92
N PRO A 200 8.05 -30.06 -19.21
CA PRO A 200 8.62 -31.27 -19.78
C PRO A 200 9.35 -31.01 -21.10
N LEU A 201 10.31 -31.83 -21.43
CA LEU A 201 10.87 -31.90 -22.80
C LEU A 201 9.76 -32.45 -23.71
N THR A 202 9.51 -31.79 -24.82
CA THR A 202 8.59 -32.22 -25.88
C THR A 202 9.37 -32.94 -26.94
#